data_0e8d081fa01d1caa106d302b80a084be
#
_entry.id   0e8d081fa01d1caa106d302b80a084be
#
_cell.length_a   1.000
_cell.length_b   1.000
_cell.length_c   1.000
_cell.angle_alpha   90.00
_cell.angle_beta   90.00
_cell.angle_gamma   90.00
#
_symmetry.space_group_name_H-M   'P 1'
#
loop_
_entity.id
_entity.type
_entity.pdbx_description
1 polymer ?
#
loop_
_entity_poly.entity_id
_entity_poly.type
_entity_poly.pdbx_seq_one_letter_code
_entity_poly.pdbx_strand_id
1 'polypeptide(L)'
;LEEFKSVCQLGAKFLICGSLRADLPYEKVYKVREKNRRIGLGLMGIHAWLLQRGYKYDVVPELHEWLKVYKDESERAANEHCDHLYISKPVAYRAIAPTGTIGILAGTTTGIEPLFAVAYKRRYLTNGTKWKHEFVIDSTADLLIKQYDINPNTIETAYGLSTNYEQRIKFQADIQDYVDMSISSTINLPQWGSKANNESQVERFANVLALYAPRLRGFTCYPDGSRGGQPLTEVPYEEALKHKGITFEENVDRACTSGVCGV
;
A
#
# COMPACT_ATOMS: atom_id res chain seq x y z
N LEU A 1 -4.33 -4.18 21.72
CA LEU A 1 -5.64 -4.00 21.02
C LEU A 1 -6.39 -2.77 21.53
N GLU A 2 -6.42 -2.47 22.86
CA GLU A 2 -7.14 -1.30 23.42
C GLU A 2 -6.62 0.04 22.89
N GLU A 3 -5.32 0.20 22.77
CA GLU A 3 -4.71 1.39 22.15
C GLU A 3 -5.17 1.55 20.70
N PHE A 4 -5.20 0.45 19.95
CA PHE A 4 -5.66 0.46 18.55
C PHE A 4 -7.13 0.88 18.43
N LYS A 5 -8.01 0.41 19.32
CA LYS A 5 -9.39 0.90 19.41
C LYS A 5 -9.44 2.41 19.58
N SER A 6 -8.69 2.92 20.54
CA SER A 6 -8.65 4.35 20.84
C SER A 6 -8.17 5.17 19.62
N VAL A 7 -7.16 4.67 18.90
CA VAL A 7 -6.65 5.31 17.69
C VAL A 7 -7.68 5.28 16.57
N CYS A 8 -8.39 4.17 16.36
CA CYS A 8 -9.46 4.09 15.36
C CYS A 8 -10.59 5.08 15.65
N GLN A 9 -11.01 5.19 16.92
CA GLN A 9 -12.03 6.14 17.36
C GLN A 9 -11.58 7.58 17.15
N LEU A 10 -10.37 7.92 17.55
CA LEU A 10 -9.81 9.26 17.40
C LEU A 10 -9.66 9.64 15.92
N GLY A 11 -9.15 8.73 15.11
CA GLY A 11 -8.99 8.93 13.67
C GLY A 11 -10.32 9.20 12.96
N ALA A 12 -11.37 8.44 13.29
CA ALA A 12 -12.70 8.65 12.74
C ALA A 12 -13.27 10.03 13.12
N LYS A 13 -13.17 10.43 14.39
CA LYS A 13 -13.60 11.76 14.87
C LYS A 13 -12.81 12.88 14.20
N PHE A 14 -11.47 12.71 14.07
CA PHE A 14 -10.62 13.67 13.40
C PHE A 14 -11.02 13.91 11.96
N LEU A 15 -11.32 12.84 11.22
CA LEU A 15 -11.78 12.93 9.82
C LEU A 15 -13.13 13.64 9.69
N ILE A 16 -14.07 13.42 10.61
CA ILE A 16 -15.33 14.17 10.65
C ILE A 16 -15.05 15.67 10.85
N CYS A 17 -14.25 16.02 11.85
CA CYS A 17 -13.89 17.42 12.12
C CYS A 17 -13.16 18.05 10.92
N GLY A 18 -12.21 17.37 10.32
CA GLY A 18 -11.51 17.82 9.13
C GLY A 18 -12.45 18.05 7.94
N SER A 19 -13.38 17.13 7.73
CA SER A 19 -14.43 17.28 6.70
C SER A 19 -15.29 18.53 6.92
N LEU A 20 -15.67 18.83 8.16
CA LEU A 20 -16.50 20.00 8.49
C LEU A 20 -15.76 21.31 8.28
N ARG A 21 -14.45 21.34 8.56
CA ARG A 21 -13.61 22.55 8.45
C ARG A 21 -13.04 22.80 7.06
N ALA A 22 -13.17 21.84 6.15
CA ALA A 22 -12.60 21.99 4.81
C ALA A 22 -13.42 23.00 3.99
N ASP A 23 -12.72 24.00 3.43
CA ASP A 23 -13.29 24.90 2.43
C ASP A 23 -13.38 24.13 1.10
N LEU A 24 -14.55 24.24 0.46
CA LEU A 24 -14.83 23.54 -0.78
C LEU A 24 -15.06 24.53 -1.92
N PRO A 25 -14.77 24.16 -3.17
CA PRO A 25 -14.70 25.12 -4.28
C PRO A 25 -16.06 25.71 -4.69
N TYR A 26 -17.19 25.00 -4.43
CA TYR A 26 -18.54 25.48 -4.78
C TYR A 26 -19.65 24.72 -4.05
N GLU A 27 -20.85 25.31 -4.03
CA GLU A 27 -22.00 24.89 -3.24
C GLU A 27 -22.42 23.42 -3.44
N LYS A 28 -22.38 22.92 -4.68
CA LYS A 28 -22.77 21.53 -4.96
C LYS A 28 -21.89 20.52 -4.20
N VAL A 29 -20.61 20.82 -3.99
CA VAL A 29 -19.71 19.95 -3.24
C VAL A 29 -20.06 19.96 -1.76
N TYR A 30 -20.42 21.11 -1.20
CA TYR A 30 -20.95 21.20 0.18
C TYR A 30 -22.20 20.32 0.36
N LYS A 31 -23.18 20.43 -0.54
CA LYS A 31 -24.42 19.62 -0.49
C LYS A 31 -24.14 18.11 -0.56
N VAL A 32 -23.22 17.69 -1.42
CA VAL A 32 -22.81 16.28 -1.54
C VAL A 32 -22.10 15.81 -0.27
N ARG A 33 -21.20 16.63 0.29
CA ARG A 33 -20.53 16.34 1.56
C ARG A 33 -21.54 16.18 2.69
N GLU A 34 -22.47 17.10 2.83
CA GLU A 34 -23.49 17.06 3.87
C GLU A 34 -24.39 15.81 3.75
N LYS A 35 -24.79 15.47 2.53
CA LYS A 35 -25.61 14.29 2.26
C LYS A 35 -24.88 12.98 2.53
N ASN A 36 -23.63 12.85 2.09
CA ASN A 36 -22.90 11.58 2.09
C ASN A 36 -21.91 11.46 3.24
N ARG A 37 -21.31 12.57 3.66
CA ARG A 37 -20.30 12.69 4.73
C ARG A 37 -19.25 11.58 4.77
N ARG A 38 -18.83 11.11 3.59
CA ARG A 38 -17.84 10.03 3.48
C ARG A 38 -16.53 10.44 4.14
N ILE A 39 -15.99 9.55 4.93
CA ILE A 39 -14.64 9.64 5.48
C ILE A 39 -13.85 8.41 5.03
N GLY A 40 -12.53 8.47 5.05
CA GLY A 40 -11.67 7.39 4.59
C GLY A 40 -10.58 7.11 5.61
N LEU A 41 -10.92 6.56 6.78
CA LEU A 41 -9.90 6.05 7.70
C LEU A 41 -9.22 4.86 7.02
N GLY A 42 -7.87 4.89 6.92
CA GLY A 42 -7.07 3.84 6.30
C GLY A 42 -6.06 3.24 7.26
N LEU A 43 -5.56 2.07 6.89
CA LEU A 43 -4.47 1.37 7.58
C LEU A 43 -3.22 1.41 6.73
N MET A 44 -2.05 1.39 7.36
CA MET A 44 -0.75 1.11 6.76
C MET A 44 0.06 0.22 7.69
N GLY A 45 1.12 -0.39 7.18
CA GLY A 45 1.99 -1.25 7.98
C GLY A 45 1.45 -2.67 8.20
N ILE A 46 0.44 -3.12 7.48
CA ILE A 46 -0.17 -4.44 7.70
C ILE A 46 0.85 -5.57 7.48
N HIS A 47 1.65 -5.50 6.42
CA HIS A 47 2.67 -6.53 6.20
C HIS A 47 3.82 -6.46 7.22
N ALA A 48 4.25 -5.25 7.60
CA ALA A 48 5.22 -5.08 8.68
C ALA A 48 4.71 -5.70 10.00
N TRP A 49 3.43 -5.50 10.30
CA TRP A 49 2.77 -6.11 11.46
C TRP A 49 2.75 -7.64 11.40
N LEU A 50 2.48 -8.23 10.22
CA LEU A 50 2.52 -9.68 9.99
C LEU A 50 3.94 -10.22 10.17
N LEU A 51 4.93 -9.61 9.51
CA LEU A 51 6.33 -10.03 9.56
C LEU A 51 6.91 -10.01 10.99
N GLN A 52 6.61 -8.96 11.77
CA GLN A 52 7.05 -8.85 13.17
C GLN A 52 6.46 -9.94 14.07
N ARG A 53 5.39 -10.60 13.66
CA ARG A 53 4.73 -11.73 14.34
C ARG A 53 5.10 -13.08 13.75
N GLY A 54 5.97 -13.11 12.75
CA GLY A 54 6.36 -14.35 12.06
C GLY A 54 5.27 -14.91 11.13
N TYR A 55 4.26 -14.11 10.79
CA TYR A 55 3.22 -14.51 9.86
C TYR A 55 3.62 -14.27 8.40
N LYS A 56 3.07 -15.10 7.53
CA LYS A 56 3.11 -14.91 6.07
C LYS A 56 2.11 -13.84 5.64
N TYR A 57 2.24 -13.39 4.40
CA TYR A 57 1.31 -12.42 3.79
C TYR A 57 -0.07 -13.07 3.55
N ASP A 58 -0.82 -13.24 4.63
CA ASP A 58 -2.18 -13.80 4.64
C ASP A 58 -3.02 -13.13 5.73
N VAL A 59 -4.35 -13.19 5.60
CA VAL A 59 -5.26 -12.70 6.63
C VAL A 59 -5.46 -13.81 7.67
N VAL A 60 -4.57 -13.81 8.67
CA VAL A 60 -4.58 -14.76 9.78
C VAL A 60 -5.68 -14.43 10.80
N PRO A 61 -6.08 -15.37 11.67
CA PRO A 61 -7.14 -15.12 12.66
C PRO A 61 -6.90 -13.89 13.54
N GLU A 62 -5.67 -13.65 13.98
CA GLU A 62 -5.34 -12.46 14.76
C GLU A 62 -5.57 -11.18 13.95
N LEU A 63 -5.20 -11.15 12.66
CA LEU A 63 -5.45 -9.99 11.80
C LEU A 63 -6.96 -9.77 11.59
N HIS A 64 -7.76 -10.82 11.49
CA HIS A 64 -9.22 -10.70 11.43
C HIS A 64 -9.80 -10.00 12.67
N GLU A 65 -9.29 -10.28 13.88
CA GLU A 65 -9.71 -9.57 15.09
C GLU A 65 -9.39 -8.08 15.00
N TRP A 66 -8.18 -7.73 14.58
CA TRP A 66 -7.77 -6.32 14.44
C TRP A 66 -8.58 -5.60 13.37
N LEU A 67 -8.83 -6.23 12.23
CA LEU A 67 -9.67 -5.67 11.16
C LEU A 67 -11.11 -5.48 11.60
N LYS A 68 -11.64 -6.40 12.41
CA LYS A 68 -12.98 -6.25 13.00
C LYS A 68 -13.04 -5.06 13.95
N VAL A 69 -12.07 -4.91 14.82
CA VAL A 69 -11.96 -3.75 15.72
C VAL A 69 -11.86 -2.45 14.92
N TYR A 70 -11.02 -2.41 13.90
CA TYR A 70 -10.93 -1.27 12.99
C TYR A 70 -12.28 -0.91 12.37
N LYS A 71 -13.01 -1.91 11.89
CA LYS A 71 -14.34 -1.71 11.30
C LYS A 71 -15.34 -1.19 12.32
N ASP A 72 -15.51 -1.91 13.41
CA ASP A 72 -16.56 -1.63 14.40
C ASP A 72 -16.32 -0.30 15.13
N GLU A 73 -15.07 -0.04 15.55
CA GLU A 73 -14.76 1.16 16.33
C GLU A 73 -14.73 2.44 15.50
N SER A 74 -14.25 2.38 14.25
CA SER A 74 -14.30 3.56 13.37
C SER A 74 -15.72 3.96 13.03
N GLU A 75 -16.60 3.01 12.76
CA GLU A 75 -18.01 3.26 12.46
C GLU A 75 -18.77 3.77 13.68
N ARG A 76 -18.63 3.08 14.82
CA ARG A 76 -19.28 3.47 16.07
C ARG A 76 -18.89 4.90 16.48
N ALA A 77 -17.58 5.19 16.53
CA ALA A 77 -17.09 6.50 16.95
C ALA A 77 -17.49 7.64 15.99
N ALA A 78 -17.48 7.39 14.68
CA ALA A 78 -17.95 8.37 13.71
C ALA A 78 -19.46 8.66 13.88
N ASN A 79 -20.27 7.63 14.07
CA ASN A 79 -21.73 7.78 14.25
C ASN A 79 -22.07 8.52 15.54
N GLU A 80 -21.47 8.12 16.67
CA GLU A 80 -21.64 8.79 17.96
C GLU A 80 -21.22 10.27 17.90
N HIS A 81 -20.11 10.55 17.21
CA HIS A 81 -19.64 11.93 17.05
C HIS A 81 -20.56 12.76 16.16
N CYS A 82 -21.12 12.19 15.10
CA CYS A 82 -22.14 12.85 14.27
C CYS A 82 -23.43 13.11 15.04
N ASP A 83 -23.88 12.17 15.86
CA ASP A 83 -25.05 12.35 16.73
C ASP A 83 -24.82 13.49 17.73
N HIS A 84 -23.63 13.55 18.34
CA HIS A 84 -23.25 14.64 19.25
C HIS A 84 -23.22 16.01 18.57
N LEU A 85 -22.86 16.07 17.30
CA LEU A 85 -22.80 17.30 16.51
C LEU A 85 -24.12 17.62 15.79
N TYR A 86 -25.12 16.79 15.92
CA TYR A 86 -26.44 16.93 15.22
C TYR A 86 -26.28 17.00 13.70
N ILE A 87 -25.44 16.17 13.10
CA ILE A 87 -25.18 16.12 11.66
C ILE A 87 -25.44 14.73 11.08
N SER A 88 -25.56 14.63 9.75
CA SER A 88 -25.73 13.36 9.05
C SER A 88 -24.55 12.41 9.28
N LYS A 89 -24.85 11.12 9.41
CA LYS A 89 -23.83 10.05 9.52
C LYS A 89 -23.15 9.78 8.19
N PRO A 90 -21.90 9.32 8.19
CA PRO A 90 -21.21 8.90 6.98
C PRO A 90 -21.93 7.73 6.30
N VAL A 91 -21.96 7.72 4.98
CA VAL A 91 -22.39 6.56 4.18
C VAL A 91 -21.26 5.57 3.91
N ALA A 92 -20.03 5.94 4.25
CA ALA A 92 -18.83 5.10 4.19
C ALA A 92 -17.74 5.69 5.09
N TYR A 93 -16.97 4.84 5.75
CA TYR A 93 -16.06 5.20 6.84
C TYR A 93 -14.61 4.94 6.53
N ARG A 94 -14.28 3.92 5.71
CA ARG A 94 -12.96 3.36 5.54
C ARG A 94 -12.54 3.29 4.08
N ALA A 95 -11.28 3.66 3.83
CA ALA A 95 -10.61 3.50 2.55
C ALA A 95 -9.11 3.30 2.81
N ILE A 96 -8.42 2.52 2.01
CA ILE A 96 -6.97 2.35 2.15
C ILE A 96 -6.29 3.04 0.98
N ALA A 97 -5.63 4.16 1.29
CA ALA A 97 -4.84 4.95 0.36
C ALA A 97 -3.45 4.30 0.12
N PRO A 98 -2.71 4.70 -0.94
CA PRO A 98 -1.38 4.16 -1.22
C PRO A 98 -0.35 4.38 -0.11
N THR A 99 -0.43 5.47 0.63
CA THR A 99 0.44 5.84 1.77
C THR A 99 1.94 5.79 1.49
N GLY A 100 2.38 5.95 0.22
CA GLY A 100 3.77 5.78 -0.17
C GLY A 100 4.76 6.64 0.61
N THR A 101 4.52 7.96 0.67
CA THR A 101 5.41 8.91 1.38
C THR A 101 5.30 8.77 2.89
N ILE A 102 4.07 8.68 3.43
CA ILE A 102 3.87 8.61 4.88
C ILE A 102 4.30 7.26 5.45
N GLY A 103 4.21 6.17 4.69
CA GLY A 103 4.74 4.87 5.09
C GLY A 103 6.27 4.89 5.24
N ILE A 104 6.97 5.52 4.28
CA ILE A 104 8.43 5.71 4.37
C ILE A 104 8.80 6.57 5.59
N LEU A 105 8.07 7.67 5.81
CA LEU A 105 8.30 8.54 6.96
C LEU A 105 8.08 7.82 8.30
N ALA A 106 7.06 6.98 8.36
CA ALA A 106 6.74 6.19 9.55
C ALA A 106 7.60 4.92 9.69
N GLY A 107 8.46 4.61 8.72
CA GLY A 107 9.32 3.43 8.75
C GLY A 107 8.55 2.10 8.71
N THR A 108 7.47 2.03 7.92
CA THR A 108 6.61 0.84 7.83
C THR A 108 6.17 0.57 6.40
N THR A 109 5.55 -0.59 6.15
CA THR A 109 4.99 -0.93 4.84
C THR A 109 3.76 -0.07 4.52
N THR A 110 3.52 0.17 3.24
CA THR A 110 2.48 1.08 2.75
C THR A 110 1.15 0.37 2.59
N GLY A 111 0.08 0.94 3.14
CA GLY A 111 -1.26 0.37 3.03
C GLY A 111 -1.30 -1.13 3.39
N ILE A 112 -1.85 -1.91 2.47
CA ILE A 112 -1.85 -3.38 2.53
C ILE A 112 -0.73 -4.02 1.69
N GLU A 113 0.16 -3.20 1.11
CA GLU A 113 1.21 -3.73 0.23
C GLU A 113 2.16 -4.64 1.00
N PRO A 114 2.67 -5.72 0.39
CA PRO A 114 3.81 -6.42 0.96
C PRO A 114 5.03 -5.50 0.96
N LEU A 115 5.99 -5.80 1.81
CA LEU A 115 7.30 -5.20 1.77
C LEU A 115 7.84 -5.28 0.33
N PHE A 116 8.23 -4.15 -0.24
CA PHE A 116 8.60 -4.09 -1.67
C PHE A 116 9.77 -5.02 -1.98
N ALA A 117 10.89 -4.83 -1.28
CA ALA A 117 12.09 -5.65 -1.31
C ALA A 117 12.85 -5.44 -0.01
N VAL A 118 13.70 -6.39 0.39
CA VAL A 118 14.58 -6.26 1.58
C VAL A 118 15.54 -5.09 1.41
N ALA A 119 16.07 -4.94 0.20
CA ALA A 119 16.91 -3.81 -0.19
C ALA A 119 16.60 -3.40 -1.63
N TYR A 120 16.71 -2.12 -1.90
CA TYR A 120 16.39 -1.58 -3.21
C TYR A 120 17.20 -0.33 -3.55
N LYS A 121 17.37 -0.09 -4.82
CA LYS A 121 17.86 1.16 -5.38
C LYS A 121 16.67 2.09 -5.57
N ARG A 122 16.67 3.23 -4.90
CA ARG A 122 15.67 4.28 -5.02
C ARG A 122 16.17 5.36 -5.96
N ARG A 123 15.42 5.62 -7.02
CA ARG A 123 15.69 6.66 -8.01
C ARG A 123 14.75 7.84 -7.81
N TYR A 124 15.26 9.04 -7.81
CA TYR A 124 14.46 10.26 -7.64
C TYR A 124 15.06 11.43 -8.40
N LEU A 125 14.19 12.38 -8.76
CA LEU A 125 14.57 13.58 -9.49
C LEU A 125 14.87 14.72 -8.51
N THR A 126 16.06 15.32 -8.63
CA THR A 126 16.49 16.46 -7.81
C THR A 126 16.44 17.72 -8.68
N ASN A 127 15.87 18.81 -8.14
CA ASN A 127 15.78 20.11 -8.80
C ASN A 127 15.16 20.07 -10.21
N GLY A 128 14.27 19.10 -10.46
CA GLY A 128 13.53 18.97 -11.71
C GLY A 128 14.33 18.47 -12.92
N THR A 129 15.65 18.27 -12.81
CA THR A 129 16.50 17.95 -13.97
C THR A 129 17.57 16.89 -13.73
N LYS A 130 17.94 16.61 -12.50
CA LYS A 130 19.02 15.67 -12.18
C LYS A 130 18.47 14.43 -11.51
N TRP A 131 18.69 13.28 -12.12
CA TRP A 131 18.38 12.00 -11.54
C TRP A 131 19.47 11.59 -10.55
N LYS A 132 19.03 11.15 -9.39
CA LYS A 132 19.90 10.56 -8.37
C LYS A 132 19.36 9.21 -7.95
N HIS A 133 20.24 8.35 -7.47
CA HIS A 133 19.83 7.12 -6.82
C HIS A 133 20.61 6.88 -5.53
N GLU A 134 20.00 6.14 -4.64
CA GLU A 134 20.58 5.69 -3.38
C GLU A 134 20.18 4.25 -3.12
N PHE A 135 21.01 3.53 -2.38
CA PHE A 135 20.70 2.19 -1.92
C PHE A 135 20.04 2.26 -0.54
N VAL A 136 18.89 1.64 -0.42
CA VAL A 136 18.06 1.66 0.77
C VAL A 136 17.82 0.24 1.24
N ILE A 137 17.98 0.00 2.55
CA ILE A 137 17.48 -1.21 3.21
C ILE A 137 16.15 -0.83 3.83
N ASP A 138 15.10 -1.63 3.57
CA ASP A 138 13.79 -1.39 4.14
C ASP A 138 13.87 -1.42 5.68
N SER A 139 13.20 -0.47 6.34
CA SER A 139 13.28 -0.32 7.80
C SER A 139 12.69 -1.51 8.55
N THR A 140 11.63 -2.13 8.03
CA THR A 140 11.06 -3.35 8.61
C THR A 140 12.02 -4.53 8.44
N ALA A 141 12.62 -4.68 7.25
CA ALA A 141 13.60 -5.71 7.01
C ALA A 141 14.87 -5.51 7.87
N ASP A 142 15.38 -4.28 7.99
CA ASP A 142 16.56 -3.95 8.81
C ASP A 142 16.32 -4.31 10.29
N LEU A 143 15.11 -4.02 10.80
CA LEU A 143 14.70 -4.39 12.14
C LEU A 143 14.68 -5.91 12.34
N LEU A 144 14.06 -6.65 11.42
CA LEU A 144 13.96 -8.12 11.51
C LEU A 144 15.34 -8.78 11.45
N ILE A 145 16.22 -8.30 10.57
CA ILE A 145 17.58 -8.84 10.41
C ILE A 145 18.42 -8.53 11.65
N LYS A 146 18.40 -7.28 12.15
CA LYS A 146 19.29 -6.87 13.24
C LYS A 146 18.82 -7.30 14.63
N GLN A 147 17.51 -7.29 14.88
CA GLN A 147 16.98 -7.62 16.21
C GLN A 147 16.63 -9.09 16.38
N TYR A 148 16.22 -9.75 15.30
CA TYR A 148 15.73 -11.13 15.36
C TYR A 148 16.59 -12.12 14.57
N ASP A 149 17.73 -11.67 14.01
CA ASP A 149 18.66 -12.48 13.21
C ASP A 149 17.97 -13.25 12.07
N ILE A 150 16.97 -12.63 11.45
CA ILE A 150 16.24 -13.23 10.34
C ILE A 150 17.09 -13.15 9.07
N ASN A 151 17.23 -14.29 8.38
CA ASN A 151 17.92 -14.34 7.10
C ASN A 151 17.20 -13.44 6.06
N PRO A 152 17.87 -12.44 5.45
CA PRO A 152 17.26 -11.54 4.45
C PRO A 152 16.50 -12.26 3.34
N ASN A 153 17.02 -13.42 2.88
CA ASN A 153 16.42 -14.18 1.78
C ASN A 153 15.12 -14.92 2.17
N THR A 154 14.77 -14.97 3.44
CA THR A 154 13.52 -15.62 3.91
C THR A 154 12.38 -14.63 4.14
N ILE A 155 12.65 -13.33 4.07
CA ILE A 155 11.64 -12.30 4.25
C ILE A 155 10.78 -12.23 2.99
N GLU A 156 9.46 -12.36 3.16
CA GLU A 156 8.52 -12.22 2.04
C GLU A 156 8.51 -10.79 1.48
N THR A 157 8.57 -10.67 0.16
CA THR A 157 8.58 -9.39 -0.55
C THR A 157 7.57 -9.38 -1.70
N ALA A 158 7.29 -8.21 -2.25
CA ALA A 158 6.43 -8.07 -3.42
C ALA A 158 6.99 -8.86 -4.62
N TYR A 159 8.32 -8.93 -4.77
CA TYR A 159 8.97 -9.73 -5.81
C TYR A 159 8.78 -11.23 -5.57
N GLY A 160 8.99 -11.72 -4.35
CA GLY A 160 8.74 -13.11 -3.99
C GLY A 160 7.28 -13.53 -4.21
N LEU A 161 6.34 -12.61 -3.98
CA LEU A 161 4.91 -12.83 -4.18
C LEU A 161 4.43 -12.59 -5.63
N SER A 162 5.28 -12.14 -6.54
CA SER A 162 4.87 -11.78 -7.91
C SER A 162 4.33 -12.98 -8.71
N THR A 163 4.83 -14.19 -8.44
CA THR A 163 4.35 -15.44 -9.05
C THR A 163 3.11 -16.00 -8.34
N ASN A 164 2.75 -15.47 -7.17
CA ASN A 164 1.59 -15.89 -6.38
C ASN A 164 0.52 -14.78 -6.33
N TYR A 165 0.11 -14.31 -7.50
CA TYR A 165 -0.92 -13.27 -7.62
C TYR A 165 -2.27 -13.67 -7.00
N GLU A 166 -2.58 -14.95 -6.93
CA GLU A 166 -3.80 -15.45 -6.28
C GLU A 166 -3.82 -15.08 -4.79
N GLN A 167 -2.73 -15.32 -4.06
CA GLN A 167 -2.61 -14.92 -2.67
C GLN A 167 -2.75 -13.40 -2.50
N ARG A 168 -2.16 -12.61 -3.41
CA ARG A 168 -2.26 -11.15 -3.41
C ARG A 168 -3.70 -10.67 -3.61
N ILE A 169 -4.41 -11.26 -4.58
CA ILE A 169 -5.82 -10.92 -4.88
C ILE A 169 -6.72 -11.34 -3.71
N LYS A 170 -6.53 -12.57 -3.21
CA LYS A 170 -7.26 -13.08 -2.04
C LYS A 170 -7.07 -12.18 -0.82
N PHE A 171 -5.83 -11.81 -0.50
CA PHE A 171 -5.51 -10.94 0.63
C PHE A 171 -6.24 -9.59 0.54
N GLN A 172 -6.22 -8.95 -0.65
CA GLN A 172 -6.96 -7.72 -0.87
C GLN A 172 -8.47 -7.92 -0.70
N ALA A 173 -9.03 -9.01 -1.22
CA ALA A 173 -10.45 -9.34 -1.10
C ALA A 173 -10.86 -9.58 0.36
N ASP A 174 -10.03 -10.28 1.14
CA ASP A 174 -10.31 -10.57 2.55
C ASP A 174 -10.27 -9.29 3.40
N ILE A 175 -9.35 -8.36 3.13
CA ILE A 175 -9.35 -7.05 3.78
C ILE A 175 -10.51 -6.17 3.32
N GLN A 176 -10.94 -6.29 2.05
CA GLN A 176 -12.05 -5.49 1.51
C GLN A 176 -13.37 -5.72 2.27
N ASP A 177 -13.58 -6.86 2.91
CA ASP A 177 -14.76 -7.13 3.74
C ASP A 177 -14.85 -6.19 4.97
N TYR A 178 -13.75 -5.54 5.32
CA TYR A 178 -13.65 -4.58 6.41
C TYR A 178 -13.53 -3.12 5.94
N VAL A 179 -13.49 -2.88 4.64
CA VAL A 179 -13.25 -1.55 4.04
C VAL A 179 -14.37 -1.20 3.08
N ASP A 180 -15.06 -0.11 3.34
CA ASP A 180 -16.26 0.31 2.58
C ASP A 180 -15.96 0.80 1.17
N MET A 181 -14.84 1.50 1.00
CA MET A 181 -14.41 2.09 -0.26
C MET A 181 -13.19 1.35 -0.82
N SER A 182 -12.57 1.90 -1.84
CA SER A 182 -11.46 1.24 -2.53
C SER A 182 -10.24 1.07 -1.62
N ILE A 183 -9.53 -0.03 -1.86
CA ILE A 183 -8.20 -0.31 -1.36
C ILE A 183 -7.22 -0.07 -2.51
N SER A 184 -6.23 0.80 -2.29
CA SER A 184 -5.11 0.95 -3.21
C SER A 184 -4.10 -0.18 -2.97
N SER A 185 -4.03 -1.08 -3.91
CA SER A 185 -3.02 -2.15 -3.93
C SER A 185 -2.62 -2.44 -5.37
N THR A 186 -1.32 -2.65 -5.59
CA THR A 186 -0.77 -2.97 -6.90
C THR A 186 -0.22 -4.39 -6.89
N ILE A 187 -0.78 -5.24 -7.72
CA ILE A 187 -0.29 -6.60 -7.91
C ILE A 187 0.77 -6.58 -9.00
N ASN A 188 2.02 -6.75 -8.60
CA ASN A 188 3.13 -6.89 -9.52
C ASN A 188 3.14 -8.30 -10.08
N LEU A 189 3.07 -8.41 -11.39
CA LEU A 189 3.22 -9.67 -12.12
C LEU A 189 4.66 -9.79 -12.62
N PRO A 190 5.16 -11.01 -12.84
CA PRO A 190 6.43 -11.20 -13.53
C PRO A 190 6.42 -10.52 -14.91
N GLN A 191 7.61 -10.25 -15.45
CA GLN A 191 7.74 -9.63 -16.77
C GLN A 191 6.92 -10.39 -17.82
N TRP A 192 6.22 -9.65 -18.67
CA TRP A 192 5.46 -10.23 -19.78
C TRP A 192 6.38 -10.96 -20.76
N GLY A 193 5.95 -12.12 -21.22
CA GLY A 193 6.75 -13.03 -22.05
C GLY A 193 7.67 -13.98 -21.28
N SER A 194 7.75 -13.86 -19.93
CA SER A 194 8.46 -14.81 -19.09
C SER A 194 7.70 -16.14 -18.97
N LYS A 195 8.35 -17.18 -18.45
CA LYS A 195 7.71 -18.47 -18.18
C LYS A 195 6.51 -18.35 -17.21
N ALA A 196 6.57 -17.40 -16.29
CA ALA A 196 5.55 -17.21 -15.24
C ALA A 196 4.45 -16.22 -15.64
N ASN A 197 4.62 -15.45 -16.74
CA ASN A 197 3.63 -14.47 -17.21
C ASN A 197 3.69 -14.35 -18.73
N ASN A 198 2.80 -15.07 -19.41
CA ASN A 198 2.67 -15.12 -20.85
C ASN A 198 1.24 -15.53 -21.24
N GLU A 199 0.95 -15.65 -22.53
CA GLU A 199 -0.37 -15.99 -23.06
C GLU A 199 -0.99 -17.26 -22.40
N SER A 200 -0.18 -18.29 -22.09
CA SER A 200 -0.68 -19.52 -21.48
C SER A 200 -1.15 -19.34 -20.01
N GLN A 201 -0.81 -18.23 -19.37
CA GLN A 201 -1.19 -17.91 -17.98
C GLN A 201 -2.42 -16.99 -17.90
N VAL A 202 -2.86 -16.40 -19.01
CA VAL A 202 -3.95 -15.42 -19.05
C VAL A 202 -5.26 -16.01 -18.55
N GLU A 203 -5.63 -17.20 -19.01
CA GLU A 203 -6.87 -17.86 -18.60
C GLU A 203 -6.89 -18.15 -17.09
N ARG A 204 -5.79 -18.67 -16.55
CA ARG A 204 -5.67 -18.91 -15.11
C ARG A 204 -5.79 -17.60 -14.31
N PHE A 205 -5.12 -16.55 -14.74
CA PHE A 205 -5.22 -15.24 -14.11
C PHE A 205 -6.65 -14.69 -14.14
N ALA A 206 -7.31 -14.78 -15.31
CA ALA A 206 -8.69 -14.34 -15.48
C ALA A 206 -9.66 -15.08 -14.56
N ASN A 207 -9.51 -16.41 -14.42
CA ASN A 207 -10.34 -17.23 -13.53
C ASN A 207 -10.15 -16.85 -12.05
N VAL A 208 -8.91 -16.62 -11.61
CA VAL A 208 -8.63 -16.14 -10.26
C VAL A 208 -9.23 -14.75 -10.03
N LEU A 209 -9.05 -13.83 -10.99
CA LEU A 209 -9.65 -12.50 -10.88
C LEU A 209 -11.18 -12.55 -10.85
N ALA A 210 -11.81 -13.35 -11.70
CA ALA A 210 -13.26 -13.53 -11.71
C ALA A 210 -13.82 -14.05 -10.39
N LEU A 211 -13.07 -14.92 -9.69
CA LEU A 211 -13.44 -15.46 -8.37
C LEU A 211 -13.53 -14.36 -7.29
N TYR A 212 -12.56 -13.43 -7.29
CA TYR A 212 -12.44 -12.41 -6.24
C TYR A 212 -13.02 -11.05 -6.62
N ALA A 213 -13.17 -10.74 -7.92
CA ALA A 213 -13.64 -9.44 -8.41
C ALA A 213 -14.95 -8.95 -7.76
N PRO A 214 -15.97 -9.79 -7.46
CA PRO A 214 -17.19 -9.34 -6.81
C PRO A 214 -16.96 -8.73 -5.42
N ARG A 215 -15.86 -9.06 -4.76
CA ARG A 215 -15.49 -8.53 -3.44
C ARG A 215 -14.61 -7.28 -3.52
N LEU A 216 -14.01 -7.00 -4.67
CA LEU A 216 -13.07 -5.89 -4.84
C LEU A 216 -13.79 -4.60 -5.26
N ARG A 217 -13.33 -3.46 -4.74
CA ARG A 217 -13.80 -2.13 -5.16
C ARG A 217 -12.78 -1.37 -6.00
N GLY A 218 -11.67 -1.98 -6.30
CA GLY A 218 -10.61 -1.49 -7.17
C GLY A 218 -9.58 -2.57 -7.37
N PHE A 219 -8.95 -2.59 -8.53
CA PHE A 219 -7.93 -3.57 -8.88
C PHE A 219 -6.88 -2.92 -9.76
N THR A 220 -5.61 -3.16 -9.46
CA THR A 220 -4.47 -2.68 -10.25
C THR A 220 -3.43 -3.77 -10.35
N CYS A 221 -2.99 -4.08 -11.57
CA CYS A 221 -1.87 -4.98 -11.80
C CYS A 221 -0.95 -4.45 -12.90
N TYR A 222 0.35 -4.74 -12.79
CA TYR A 222 1.35 -4.38 -13.78
C TYR A 222 2.37 -5.51 -13.94
N PRO A 223 2.72 -5.90 -15.17
CA PRO A 223 3.92 -6.69 -15.41
C PRO A 223 5.17 -5.92 -15.04
N ASP A 224 6.17 -6.60 -14.49
CA ASP A 224 7.46 -5.99 -14.20
C ASP A 224 8.10 -5.44 -15.49
N GLY A 225 8.76 -4.28 -15.38
CA GLY A 225 9.34 -3.58 -16.51
C GLY A 225 8.34 -2.89 -17.47
N SER A 226 7.02 -2.98 -17.25
CA SER A 226 6.03 -2.34 -18.12
C SER A 226 5.97 -0.81 -18.03
N ARG A 227 6.56 -0.24 -16.99
CA ARG A 227 6.66 1.22 -16.77
C ARG A 227 8.08 1.70 -16.98
N GLY A 228 8.29 2.61 -17.92
CA GLY A 228 9.55 3.34 -18.05
C GLY A 228 9.82 4.19 -16.79
N GLY A 229 11.09 4.16 -16.30
CA GLY A 229 11.48 4.99 -15.17
C GLY A 229 11.02 4.51 -13.80
N GLN A 230 10.97 3.21 -13.59
CA GLN A 230 10.61 2.60 -12.30
C GLN A 230 11.44 3.21 -11.15
N PRO A 231 10.81 3.81 -10.12
CA PRO A 231 11.53 4.55 -9.08
C PRO A 231 12.28 3.66 -8.09
N LEU A 232 11.87 2.40 -7.96
CA LEU A 232 12.46 1.41 -7.05
C LEU A 232 12.86 0.17 -7.85
N THR A 233 14.06 -0.34 -7.58
CA THR A 233 14.58 -1.58 -8.19
C THR A 233 15.18 -2.44 -7.09
N GLU A 234 14.77 -3.69 -6.97
CA GLU A 234 15.34 -4.62 -6.01
C GLU A 234 16.83 -4.82 -6.25
N VAL A 235 17.61 -4.89 -5.17
CA VAL A 235 19.04 -5.18 -5.18
C VAL A 235 19.39 -6.17 -4.07
N PRO A 236 20.52 -6.90 -4.19
CA PRO A 236 21.00 -7.76 -3.11
C PRO A 236 21.27 -6.98 -1.82
N TYR A 237 20.93 -7.58 -0.68
CA TYR A 237 21.10 -6.96 0.64
C TYR A 237 22.55 -6.52 0.89
N GLU A 238 23.52 -7.36 0.56
CA GLU A 238 24.95 -7.08 0.72
C GLU A 238 25.42 -5.91 -0.15
N GLU A 239 24.84 -5.73 -1.33
CA GLU A 239 25.15 -4.58 -2.20
C GLU A 239 24.64 -3.29 -1.56
N ALA A 240 23.42 -3.31 -1.05
CA ALA A 240 22.85 -2.16 -0.36
C ALA A 240 23.63 -1.79 0.90
N LEU A 241 24.11 -2.78 1.66
CA LEU A 241 24.98 -2.54 2.83
C LEU A 241 26.26 -1.80 2.47
N LYS A 242 26.92 -2.20 1.38
CA LYS A 242 28.18 -1.58 0.92
C LYS A 242 28.00 -0.12 0.51
N HIS A 243 26.82 0.24 0.01
CA HIS A 243 26.54 1.56 -0.53
C HIS A 243 25.59 2.39 0.34
N LYS A 244 25.28 1.94 1.55
CA LYS A 244 24.36 2.63 2.48
C LYS A 244 24.85 4.05 2.76
N GLY A 245 23.94 5.03 2.55
CA GLY A 245 24.24 6.44 2.78
C GLY A 245 25.00 7.15 1.65
N ILE A 246 25.27 6.45 0.54
CA ILE A 246 25.92 7.04 -0.64
C ILE A 246 24.85 7.41 -1.66
N THR A 247 24.88 8.66 -2.12
CA THR A 247 24.03 9.12 -3.22
C THR A 247 24.84 9.17 -4.50
N PHE A 248 24.32 8.57 -5.55
CA PHE A 248 24.93 8.56 -6.88
C PHE A 248 24.14 9.51 -7.81
N GLU A 249 24.85 10.28 -8.63
CA GLU A 249 24.24 11.06 -9.71
C GLU A 249 24.23 10.23 -11.00
N GLU A 250 23.08 10.21 -11.68
CA GLU A 250 22.98 9.60 -13.00
C GLU A 250 23.27 10.65 -14.06
N ASN A 251 24.27 10.41 -14.90
CA ASN A 251 24.47 11.18 -16.13
C ASN A 251 23.38 10.75 -17.11
N VAL A 252 22.33 11.53 -17.23
CA VAL A 252 21.28 11.30 -18.22
C VAL A 252 21.78 11.83 -19.54
N ASP A 253 22.10 10.95 -20.49
CA ASP A 253 22.24 11.36 -21.88
C ASP A 253 20.97 12.06 -22.32
N ARG A 254 21.10 13.29 -22.85
CA ARG A 254 19.98 14.17 -23.26
C ARG A 254 19.03 13.56 -24.29
N ALA A 255 19.36 12.41 -24.87
CA ALA A 255 18.54 11.68 -25.85
C ALA A 255 17.29 11.00 -25.27
N CYS A 256 17.19 10.83 -23.94
CA CYS A 256 16.11 10.07 -23.31
C CYS A 256 15.13 10.92 -22.48
N THR A 257 15.11 12.26 -22.63
CA THR A 257 14.23 13.15 -21.86
C THR A 257 12.78 13.17 -22.36
N SER A 258 12.47 12.57 -23.52
CA SER A 258 11.12 12.56 -24.10
C SER A 258 10.25 11.34 -23.71
N GLY A 259 10.78 10.39 -22.92
CA GLY A 259 10.02 9.20 -22.50
C GLY A 259 9.74 8.19 -23.62
N VAL A 260 10.23 8.42 -24.83
CA VAL A 260 10.12 7.52 -25.98
C VAL A 260 11.55 7.14 -26.38
N CYS A 261 12.11 6.14 -25.71
CA CYS A 261 13.23 5.41 -26.29
C CYS A 261 12.65 4.52 -27.40
N GLY A 262 12.96 4.87 -28.63
CA GLY A 262 12.65 4.02 -29.77
C GLY A 262 13.24 2.63 -29.60
N VAL A 263 12.49 1.64 -30.04
CA VAL A 263 12.82 0.21 -30.14
C VAL A 263 14.13 0.02 -30.89
#